data_91cb0fc9ea2d51452bf72f0cea6d2c49
#
_entry.id   91cb0fc9ea2d51452bf72f0cea6d2c49
#
_cell.length_a   1.000
_cell.length_b   1.000
_cell.length_c   1.000
_cell.angle_alpha   90.00
_cell.angle_beta   90.00
_cell.angle_gamma   90.00
#
_symmetry.space_group_name_H-M   'P 1'
#
loop_
_entity.id
_entity.type
_entity.pdbx_description
1 polymer ?
#
loop_
_entity_poly.entity_id
_entity_poly.type
_entity_poly.pdbx_seq_one_letter_code
_entity_poly.pdbx_strand_id
1 'polypeptide(L)'
;MLMGLGSLATIGVQRPANLAVAVLDNERYGETGMQKTHTGYGVDLGAIARACGFETRVVRKSAEIAAMRSGVFGGRGPLFYQVKVKPETLPLALPPRDGAYLKQRFREALLGRKNVAQ
;
A
#
# COMPACT_ATOMS: atom_id res chain seq x y z
N MET A 1 1.32 -7.83 -2.52
CA MET A 1 2.74 -7.62 -2.18
C MET A 1 3.54 -8.91 -2.14
N LEU A 2 3.14 -9.94 -1.39
CA LEU A 2 3.91 -11.19 -1.24
C LEU A 2 4.22 -11.91 -2.57
N MET A 3 3.32 -11.84 -3.54
CA MET A 3 3.52 -12.43 -4.88
C MET A 3 4.49 -11.64 -5.77
N GLY A 4 4.90 -10.46 -5.34
CA GLY A 4 5.81 -9.58 -6.08
C GLY A 4 6.97 -9.07 -5.23
N LEU A 5 7.51 -9.88 -4.31
CA LEU A 5 8.61 -9.48 -3.42
C LEU A 5 9.87 -9.00 -4.17
N GLY A 6 10.13 -9.56 -5.34
CA GLY A 6 11.25 -9.13 -6.19
C GLY A 6 11.20 -7.66 -6.58
N SER A 7 10.00 -7.07 -6.64
CA SER A 7 9.84 -5.63 -6.92
C SER A 7 10.49 -4.75 -5.86
N LEU A 8 10.60 -5.20 -4.61
CA LEU A 8 11.30 -4.45 -3.55
C LEU A 8 12.79 -4.31 -3.86
N ALA A 9 13.42 -5.37 -4.37
CA ALA A 9 14.81 -5.30 -4.77
C ALA A 9 15.03 -4.33 -5.94
N THR A 10 14.14 -4.36 -6.95
CA THR A 10 14.17 -3.42 -8.07
C THR A 10 14.05 -1.97 -7.61
N ILE A 11 13.08 -1.68 -6.74
CA ILE A 11 12.88 -0.33 -6.17
C ILE A 11 14.10 0.07 -5.33
N GLY A 12 14.66 -0.86 -4.56
CA GLY A 12 15.84 -0.64 -3.74
C GLY A 12 17.08 -0.25 -4.56
N VAL A 13 17.23 -0.81 -5.75
CA VAL A 13 18.29 -0.42 -6.72
C VAL A 13 18.05 0.99 -7.27
N GLN A 14 16.81 1.31 -7.64
CA GLN A 14 16.45 2.61 -8.22
C GLN A 14 16.44 3.76 -7.20
N ARG A 15 16.20 3.46 -5.94
CA ARG A 15 16.17 4.42 -4.80
C ARG A 15 15.36 5.70 -5.07
N PRO A 16 14.10 5.60 -5.51
CA PRO A 16 13.29 6.79 -5.79
C PRO A 16 13.04 7.58 -4.50
N ALA A 17 13.45 8.85 -4.48
CA ALA A 17 13.33 9.70 -3.31
C ALA A 17 11.88 10.09 -2.94
N ASN A 18 10.94 9.92 -3.87
CA ASN A 18 9.54 10.33 -3.74
C ASN A 18 8.56 9.13 -3.71
N LEU A 19 9.04 7.93 -3.33
CA LEU A 19 8.19 6.75 -3.26
C LEU A 19 7.97 6.32 -1.81
N ALA A 20 6.71 6.10 -1.44
CA ALA A 20 6.31 5.39 -0.24
C ALA A 20 5.42 4.20 -0.59
N VAL A 21 5.72 3.05 -0.04
CA VAL A 21 4.95 1.81 -0.18
C VAL A 21 4.26 1.51 1.14
N ALA A 22 2.93 1.48 1.15
CA ALA A 22 2.13 1.08 2.31
C ALA A 22 1.47 -0.28 2.03
N VAL A 23 1.79 -1.28 2.84
CA VAL A 23 1.23 -2.62 2.74
C VAL A 23 0.26 -2.86 3.87
N LEU A 24 -1.02 -3.08 3.55
CA LEU A 24 -2.02 -3.52 4.51
C LEU A 24 -1.85 -5.03 4.71
N ASP A 25 -1.35 -5.40 5.87
CA ASP A 25 -1.02 -6.78 6.21
C ASP A 25 -2.05 -7.34 7.20
N ASN A 26 -3.02 -8.06 6.67
CA ASN A 26 -4.02 -8.81 7.45
C ASN A 26 -3.61 -10.27 7.71
N GLU A 27 -2.42 -10.67 7.29
CA GLU A 27 -1.89 -12.04 7.43
C GLU A 27 -2.75 -13.11 6.73
N ARG A 28 -3.61 -12.71 5.77
CA ARG A 28 -4.52 -13.60 5.04
C ARG A 28 -4.58 -13.27 3.55
N TYR A 29 -4.88 -14.28 2.76
CA TYR A 29 -5.30 -14.17 1.36
C TYR A 29 -6.83 -14.00 1.32
N GLY A 30 -7.32 -12.77 1.48
CA GLY A 30 -8.75 -12.47 1.62
C GLY A 30 -9.60 -12.87 0.42
N GLU A 31 -9.06 -12.73 -0.80
CA GLU A 31 -9.79 -13.01 -2.04
C GLU A 31 -9.96 -14.50 -2.35
N THR A 32 -9.14 -15.36 -1.76
CA THR A 32 -9.09 -16.79 -2.10
C THR A 32 -9.53 -17.72 -0.98
N GLY A 33 -10.09 -17.19 0.12
CA GLY A 33 -10.66 -17.99 1.20
C GLY A 33 -9.95 -17.84 2.54
N MET A 34 -9.30 -16.71 2.80
CA MET A 34 -8.73 -16.36 4.11
C MET A 34 -7.61 -17.28 4.61
N GLN A 35 -6.92 -17.97 3.71
CA GLN A 35 -5.74 -18.78 4.07
C GLN A 35 -4.64 -17.89 4.66
N LYS A 36 -3.84 -18.44 5.57
CA LYS A 36 -2.69 -17.71 6.11
C LYS A 36 -1.68 -17.37 5.00
N THR A 37 -1.21 -16.13 5.03
CA THR A 37 -0.08 -15.69 4.20
C THR A 37 1.24 -16.02 4.89
N HIS A 38 2.35 -15.79 4.18
CA HIS A 38 3.69 -15.92 4.74
C HIS A 38 3.89 -15.06 5.99
N THR A 39 3.30 -13.86 6.04
CA THR A 39 3.34 -12.98 7.23
C THR A 39 2.55 -13.57 8.40
N GLY A 40 1.49 -14.34 8.13
CA GLY A 40 0.76 -15.11 9.14
C GLY A 40 1.55 -16.29 9.71
N TYR A 41 2.62 -16.71 9.04
CA TYR A 41 3.59 -17.71 9.50
C TYR A 41 4.91 -17.09 10.01
N GLY A 42 4.95 -15.77 10.21
CA GLY A 42 6.09 -15.08 10.83
C GLY A 42 7.12 -14.48 9.88
N VAL A 43 6.88 -14.48 8.57
CA VAL A 43 7.75 -13.75 7.63
C VAL A 43 7.67 -12.26 7.89
N ASP A 44 8.79 -11.60 8.16
CA ASP A 44 8.91 -10.17 8.40
C ASP A 44 9.13 -9.40 7.08
N LEU A 45 8.05 -8.83 6.53
CA LEU A 45 8.10 -8.00 5.34
C LEU A 45 8.93 -6.73 5.55
N GLY A 46 8.88 -6.16 6.75
CA GLY A 46 9.67 -5.00 7.11
C GLY A 46 11.16 -5.29 7.07
N ALA A 47 11.60 -6.46 7.55
CA ALA A 47 12.99 -6.89 7.46
C ALA A 47 13.42 -7.09 6.00
N ILE A 48 12.57 -7.69 5.16
CA ILE A 48 12.84 -7.86 3.73
C ILE A 48 12.99 -6.50 3.05
N ALA A 49 12.07 -5.56 3.31
CA ALA A 49 12.14 -4.22 2.73
C ALA A 49 13.41 -3.47 3.18
N ARG A 50 13.81 -3.57 4.46
CA ARG A 50 15.07 -3.00 4.95
C ARG A 50 16.27 -3.58 4.22
N ALA A 51 16.32 -4.90 4.03
CA ALA A 51 17.39 -5.56 3.28
C ALA A 51 17.47 -5.07 1.81
N CYS A 52 16.34 -4.64 1.24
CA CYS A 52 16.27 -4.00 -0.08
C CYS A 52 16.59 -2.48 -0.05
N GLY A 53 16.92 -1.90 1.09
CA GLY A 53 17.34 -0.49 1.20
C GLY A 53 16.23 0.51 1.48
N PHE A 54 15.03 0.05 1.92
CA PHE A 54 13.96 0.95 2.35
C PHE A 54 14.13 1.41 3.81
N GLU A 55 13.79 2.66 4.10
CA GLU A 55 13.43 3.05 5.46
C GLU A 55 12.07 2.45 5.78
N THR A 56 12.02 1.61 6.83
CA THR A 56 10.85 0.76 7.11
C THR A 56 10.27 1.02 8.48
N ARG A 57 8.94 1.09 8.55
CA ARG A 57 8.18 1.19 9.80
C ARG A 57 7.02 0.21 9.81
N VAL A 58 6.73 -0.36 10.99
CA VAL A 58 5.56 -1.20 11.22
C VAL A 58 4.54 -0.41 12.02
N VAL A 59 3.35 -0.24 11.47
CA VAL A 59 2.22 0.46 12.09
C VAL A 59 1.27 -0.59 12.68
N ARG A 60 1.03 -0.54 13.98
CA ARG A 60 0.18 -1.51 14.71
C ARG A 60 -1.00 -0.85 15.41
N LYS A 61 -0.93 0.46 15.65
CA LYS A 61 -1.95 1.23 16.37
C LYS A 61 -2.45 2.38 15.53
N SER A 62 -3.73 2.70 15.64
CA SER A 62 -4.35 3.82 14.92
C SER A 62 -3.67 5.18 15.23
N ALA A 63 -3.17 5.36 16.45
CA ALA A 63 -2.43 6.57 16.82
C ALA A 63 -1.14 6.80 15.99
N GLU A 64 -0.56 5.74 15.41
CA GLU A 64 0.66 5.83 14.59
C GLU A 64 0.38 6.28 13.15
N ILE A 65 -0.90 6.29 12.73
CA ILE A 65 -1.28 6.64 11.34
C ILE A 65 -0.98 8.11 11.04
N ALA A 66 -1.13 9.01 12.00
CA ALA A 66 -0.80 10.42 11.80
C ALA A 66 0.69 10.61 11.47
N ALA A 67 1.58 9.92 12.19
CA ALA A 67 3.01 9.95 11.93
C ALA A 67 3.35 9.27 10.59
N MET A 68 2.69 8.16 10.26
CA MET A 68 2.81 7.52 8.94
C MET A 68 2.42 8.49 7.82
N ARG A 69 1.29 9.20 7.94
CA ARG A 69 0.83 10.16 6.94
C ARG A 69 1.88 11.26 6.71
N SER A 70 2.42 11.82 7.77
CA SER A 70 3.48 12.83 7.66
C SER A 70 4.72 12.30 6.95
N GLY A 71 5.13 11.05 7.22
CA GLY A 71 6.23 10.41 6.52
C GLY A 71 5.95 10.18 5.04
N VAL A 72 4.74 9.69 4.68
CA VAL A 72 4.35 9.42 3.29
C VAL A 72 4.38 10.69 2.44
N PHE A 73 3.91 11.82 2.97
CA PHE A 73 3.80 13.07 2.20
C PHE A 73 5.00 14.03 2.36
N GLY A 74 5.80 13.89 3.40
CA GLY A 74 6.93 14.77 3.68
C GLY A 74 8.27 14.06 3.82
N GLY A 75 8.27 12.74 3.89
CA GLY A 75 9.49 11.93 4.02
C GLY A 75 10.25 11.79 2.72
N ARG A 76 11.52 11.36 2.84
CA ARG A 76 12.38 11.07 1.70
C ARG A 76 12.49 9.56 1.52
N GLY A 77 12.05 9.08 0.35
CA GLY A 77 11.99 7.64 0.02
C GLY A 77 13.31 6.99 -0.38
N PRO A 78 13.27 5.69 -0.67
CA PRO A 78 12.06 4.87 -0.63
C PRO A 78 11.65 4.47 0.80
N LEU A 79 10.39 4.72 1.13
CA LEU A 79 9.81 4.39 2.43
C LEU A 79 8.93 3.14 2.32
N PHE A 80 8.93 2.31 3.37
CA PHE A 80 8.07 1.14 3.46
C PHE A 80 7.31 1.11 4.78
N TYR A 81 5.99 1.04 4.71
CA TYR A 81 5.10 0.93 5.85
C TYR A 81 4.35 -0.40 5.82
N GLN A 82 4.59 -1.26 6.81
CA GLN A 82 3.77 -2.44 7.05
C GLN A 82 2.68 -2.09 8.06
N VAL A 83 1.45 -1.95 7.59
CA VAL A 83 0.30 -1.59 8.43
C VAL A 83 -0.44 -2.87 8.79
N LYS A 84 -0.39 -3.26 10.06
CA LYS A 84 -1.12 -4.43 10.56
C LYS A 84 -2.59 -4.10 10.69
N VAL A 85 -3.42 -4.88 10.02
CA VAL A 85 -4.88 -4.77 10.04
C VAL A 85 -5.53 -6.08 10.44
N LYS A 86 -6.78 -6.01 10.93
CA LYS A 86 -7.53 -7.21 11.30
C LYS A 86 -7.90 -8.04 10.06
N PRO A 87 -7.90 -9.38 10.15
CA PRO A 87 -8.34 -10.26 9.09
C PRO A 87 -9.87 -10.39 9.07
N GLU A 88 -10.57 -9.33 8.75
CA GLU A 88 -12.02 -9.27 8.70
C GLU A 88 -12.53 -9.33 7.26
N THR A 89 -13.64 -10.04 7.03
CA THR A 89 -14.40 -9.98 5.79
C THR A 89 -15.50 -8.92 5.97
N LEU A 90 -15.36 -7.80 5.28
CA LEU A 90 -16.34 -6.73 5.30
C LEU A 90 -17.36 -6.91 4.17
N PRO A 91 -18.57 -6.30 4.27
CA PRO A 91 -19.50 -6.26 3.16
C PRO A 91 -18.83 -5.69 1.90
N LEU A 92 -19.07 -6.35 0.77
CA LEU A 92 -18.50 -5.91 -0.51
C LEU A 92 -19.19 -4.64 -1.01
N ALA A 93 -18.40 -3.61 -1.31
CA ALA A 93 -18.83 -2.45 -2.06
C ALA A 93 -18.22 -2.53 -3.46
N LEU A 94 -19.03 -2.92 -4.45
CA LEU A 94 -18.57 -3.00 -5.82
C LEU A 94 -18.64 -1.63 -6.50
N PRO A 95 -17.57 -1.18 -7.17
CA PRO A 95 -17.63 0.02 -7.98
C PRO A 95 -18.52 -0.21 -9.21
N PRO A 96 -19.04 0.87 -9.84
CA PRO A 96 -19.69 0.76 -11.16
C PRO A 96 -18.76 0.06 -12.16
N ARG A 97 -19.33 -0.78 -13.03
CA ARG A 97 -18.55 -1.52 -14.05
C ARG A 97 -18.21 -0.69 -15.29
N ASP A 98 -18.55 0.59 -15.31
CA ASP A 98 -18.23 1.53 -16.38
C ASP A 98 -16.83 2.12 -16.17
N GLY A 99 -15.86 1.64 -16.93
CA GLY A 99 -14.47 2.11 -16.84
C GLY A 99 -14.28 3.57 -17.32
N ALA A 100 -15.10 4.02 -18.29
CA ALA A 100 -15.06 5.40 -18.76
C ALA A 100 -15.53 6.36 -17.67
N TYR A 101 -16.62 6.02 -16.97
CA TYR A 101 -17.11 6.76 -15.82
C TYR A 101 -16.07 6.81 -14.69
N LEU A 102 -15.47 5.67 -14.33
CA LEU A 102 -14.46 5.62 -13.27
C LEU A 102 -13.24 6.47 -13.59
N LYS A 103 -12.75 6.40 -14.84
CA LYS A 103 -11.64 7.23 -15.31
C LYS A 103 -11.99 8.71 -15.22
N GLN A 104 -13.17 9.10 -15.72
CA GLN A 104 -13.61 10.50 -15.71
C GLN A 104 -13.74 11.04 -14.29
N ARG A 105 -14.39 10.28 -13.40
CA ARG A 105 -14.54 10.63 -11.99
C ARG A 105 -13.19 10.83 -11.29
N PHE A 106 -12.23 9.95 -11.55
CA PHE A 106 -10.87 10.06 -11.00
C PHE A 106 -10.16 11.31 -11.52
N ARG A 107 -10.22 11.57 -12.82
CA ARG A 107 -9.63 12.77 -13.44
C ARG A 107 -10.23 14.05 -12.89
N GLU A 108 -11.54 14.12 -12.72
CA GLU A 108 -12.22 15.28 -12.13
C GLU A 108 -11.80 15.54 -10.69
N ALA A 109 -11.64 14.48 -9.89
CA ALA A 109 -11.18 14.60 -8.52
C ALA A 109 -9.72 15.07 -8.41
N LEU A 110 -8.87 14.66 -9.36
CA LEU A 110 -7.44 15.00 -9.36
C LEU A 110 -7.15 16.37 -9.98
N LEU A 111 -7.77 16.68 -11.11
CA LEU A 111 -7.45 17.84 -11.93
C LEU A 111 -8.45 19.00 -11.78
N GLY A 112 -9.60 18.75 -11.15
CA GLY A 112 -10.75 19.66 -11.11
C GLY A 112 -11.58 19.60 -12.40
N ARG A 113 -12.91 19.77 -12.27
CA ARG A 113 -13.88 19.65 -13.38
C ARG A 113 -13.55 20.52 -14.60
N LYS A 114 -13.00 21.73 -14.39
CA LYS A 114 -12.67 22.67 -15.49
C LYS A 114 -11.52 22.18 -16.40
N ASN A 115 -10.67 21.29 -15.90
CA ASN A 115 -9.46 20.84 -16.61
C ASN A 115 -9.63 19.46 -17.27
N VAL A 116 -10.80 18.87 -17.18
CA VAL A 116 -11.08 17.52 -17.70
C VAL A 116 -11.85 17.55 -19.02
N ALA A 117 -12.35 18.70 -19.43
CA ALA A 117 -13.15 18.90 -20.65
C ALA A 117 -12.31 19.11 -21.93
N GLN A 118 -10.97 18.87 -21.86
CA GLN A 118 -10.06 18.95 -23.01
C GLN A 118 -9.59 17.57 -23.45
#